data_266c99853e0b12916292a6659764aebe
#
_entry.id   266c99853e0b12916292a6659764aebe
#
_cell.length_a   1.000
_cell.length_b   1.000
_cell.length_c   1.000
_cell.angle_alpha   90.00
_cell.angle_beta   90.00
_cell.angle_gamma   90.00
#
_symmetry.space_group_name_H-M   'P 1'
#
loop_
_entity.id
_entity.type
_entity.pdbx_description
1 polymer ?
#
loop_
_entity_poly.entity_id
_entity_poly.type
_entity_poly.pdbx_seq_one_letter_code
_entity_poly.pdbx_strand_id
1 'polypeptide(L)'
;LGDVYKRQVDYQLIDTEDKRAEIIQKLLTSEILSIDTETTGTEPMDAELVGMSFSDAENRAYYVPVPAEREEVLKIVNEFRPLFENEKSMKVGQNIKYDMIILQNYGVQVKGKLFDTMLAHYVLQPELRHNMDYLAEIYLHYQTIHIDELIGARGKNQKNMRDLSPEDVYRYACEDADVTLKLKNVLEKELKKQGAEHLFYEIEMPLVPVLVNIESNGVLLDTEALKQSSQHFTVRLQEIEKEIYEMAGETFNISSAKQVGEVLFDKLKIVEKAKKTKTGQYVTSEEVLQSYRSKHDIIGKILEYRGLKKLLSTYIDALPQLINPRTGRIHTSFNQAVTATGRLSSSNPNLQNIPIRDEDGKEIRKAFIPDTGCEFFSADYSQIELRIMAHLSEDKNMIDAFLSGHDIHAATAAKIYKIDINDVTADMRRKAKTANFGIIYGISVFGLAERMGVSRQEAKELIDGYFETYPQVKEYMDKSIQVARENGYVETIFHRKRFLPDINSRNGVVRGYAERNAINAPIQGSAADIIKVAMAHIYQRFQAYNLKAKMILQVHDELNFSVPEAEKELVQKIVIEEMEQAYRMHVPLKADCGWGNNWLQAH
;
A
#
# COMPACT_ATOMS: atom_id res chain seq x y z
N LEU A 1 -19.10 32.49 -24.56
CA LEU A 1 -20.50 32.27 -24.81
C LEU A 1 -21.09 31.40 -23.72
N GLY A 2 -21.85 31.88 -22.81
CA GLY A 2 -22.56 31.18 -21.79
C GLY A 2 -22.08 31.63 -20.42
N ASP A 3 -22.85 32.52 -19.83
CA ASP A 3 -22.82 32.78 -18.42
C ASP A 3 -22.85 31.43 -17.69
N VAL A 4 -21.71 31.01 -17.18
CA VAL A 4 -21.66 30.01 -16.13
C VAL A 4 -22.50 30.65 -15.01
N TYR A 5 -23.68 30.16 -14.78
CA TYR A 5 -24.49 30.53 -13.62
C TYR A 5 -23.57 30.45 -12.42
N LYS A 6 -23.20 31.61 -11.87
CA LYS A 6 -22.54 31.68 -10.57
C LYS A 6 -23.54 31.06 -9.61
N ARG A 7 -23.29 29.80 -9.24
CA ARG A 7 -24.10 29.13 -8.22
C ARG A 7 -24.14 30.06 -7.00
N GLN A 8 -25.31 30.42 -6.58
CA GLN A 8 -25.46 31.16 -5.34
C GLN A 8 -25.06 30.22 -4.20
N VAL A 9 -23.94 30.52 -3.58
CA VAL A 9 -23.41 29.76 -2.44
C VAL A 9 -23.45 30.64 -1.19
N ASP A 10 -23.70 30.02 -0.06
CA ASP A 10 -23.62 30.62 1.26
C ASP A 10 -22.34 30.13 1.95
N TYR A 11 -21.23 30.80 1.66
CA TYR A 11 -19.94 30.54 2.27
C TYR A 11 -19.62 31.64 3.28
N GLN A 12 -19.35 31.23 4.52
CA GLN A 12 -19.16 32.16 5.64
C GLN A 12 -17.79 31.99 6.26
N LEU A 13 -17.15 33.15 6.55
CA LEU A 13 -15.93 33.22 7.35
C LEU A 13 -16.33 33.32 8.83
N ILE A 14 -15.90 32.36 9.63
CA ILE A 14 -16.20 32.25 11.06
C ILE A 14 -14.96 32.65 11.86
N ASP A 15 -14.75 33.92 12.01
CA ASP A 15 -13.52 34.53 12.53
C ASP A 15 -13.61 35.13 13.94
N THR A 16 -14.75 34.96 14.61
CA THR A 16 -14.96 35.44 15.98
C THR A 16 -15.48 34.33 16.89
N GLU A 17 -15.25 34.49 18.20
CA GLU A 17 -15.74 33.51 19.19
C GLU A 17 -17.27 33.37 19.16
N ASP A 18 -18.01 34.47 19.01
CA ASP A 18 -19.47 34.44 18.94
C ASP A 18 -19.97 33.69 17.70
N LYS A 19 -19.35 33.93 16.55
CA LYS A 19 -19.66 33.22 15.32
C LYS A 19 -19.38 31.71 15.46
N ARG A 20 -18.26 31.36 16.11
CA ARG A 20 -17.92 29.94 16.36
C ARG A 20 -18.96 29.28 17.27
N ALA A 21 -19.33 29.92 18.37
CA ALA A 21 -20.33 29.37 19.28
C ALA A 21 -21.68 29.14 18.57
N GLU A 22 -22.12 30.07 17.75
CA GLU A 22 -23.36 29.99 16.97
C GLU A 22 -23.31 28.81 15.97
N ILE A 23 -22.21 28.71 15.22
CA ILE A 23 -22.09 27.64 14.19
C ILE A 23 -21.98 26.25 14.81
N ILE A 24 -21.30 26.11 15.94
CA ILE A 24 -21.20 24.85 16.68
C ILE A 24 -22.60 24.36 17.06
N GLN A 25 -23.43 25.22 17.64
CA GLN A 25 -24.80 24.84 18.01
C GLN A 25 -25.64 24.40 16.81
N LYS A 26 -25.49 25.07 15.68
CA LYS A 26 -26.18 24.72 14.45
C LYS A 26 -25.70 23.37 13.90
N LEU A 27 -24.39 23.15 13.83
CA LEU A 27 -23.81 21.93 13.24
C LEU A 27 -23.97 20.70 14.13
N LEU A 28 -24.15 20.86 15.44
CA LEU A 28 -24.41 19.74 16.36
C LEU A 28 -25.69 18.96 16.02
N THR A 29 -26.65 19.58 15.34
CA THR A 29 -27.90 18.93 14.93
C THR A 29 -27.80 18.20 13.58
N SER A 30 -26.68 18.33 12.89
CA SER A 30 -26.48 17.74 11.56
C SER A 30 -26.16 16.26 11.65
N GLU A 31 -26.88 15.44 10.91
CA GLU A 31 -26.61 14.00 10.81
C GLU A 31 -25.41 13.67 9.92
N ILE A 32 -25.12 14.56 8.98
CA ILE A 32 -24.01 14.44 8.03
C ILE A 32 -23.23 15.75 8.05
N LEU A 33 -21.92 15.65 8.21
CA LEU A 33 -21.04 16.81 8.27
C LEU A 33 -19.79 16.56 7.42
N SER A 34 -19.65 17.35 6.36
CA SER A 34 -18.40 17.39 5.59
C SER A 34 -17.38 18.22 6.34
N ILE A 35 -16.16 17.69 6.44
CA ILE A 35 -15.05 18.34 7.14
C ILE A 35 -13.83 18.41 6.22
N ASP A 36 -13.05 19.47 6.35
CA ASP A 36 -11.77 19.62 5.68
C ASP A 36 -10.85 20.48 6.53
N THR A 37 -9.55 20.33 6.35
CA THR A 37 -8.53 21.12 7.04
C THR A 37 -7.65 21.82 6.03
N GLU A 38 -7.26 23.06 6.35
CA GLU A 38 -6.22 23.79 5.64
C GLU A 38 -4.97 23.80 6.52
N THR A 39 -3.84 23.47 5.92
CA THR A 39 -2.59 23.24 6.64
C THR A 39 -1.40 23.84 5.91
N THR A 40 -0.24 23.84 6.57
CA THR A 40 1.00 24.38 6.03
C THR A 40 1.73 23.44 5.08
N GLY A 41 1.33 22.17 4.97
CA GLY A 41 2.02 21.19 4.13
C GLY A 41 1.25 19.91 3.89
N THR A 42 1.85 18.98 3.18
CA THR A 42 1.23 17.71 2.77
C THR A 42 1.50 16.54 3.71
N GLU A 43 2.54 16.65 4.55
CA GLU A 43 2.88 15.61 5.54
C GLU A 43 2.15 15.88 6.86
N PRO A 44 1.15 15.06 7.23
CA PRO A 44 0.26 15.38 8.35
C PRO A 44 0.96 15.41 9.71
N MET A 45 2.08 14.71 9.88
CA MET A 45 2.83 14.73 11.15
C MET A 45 3.71 15.96 11.31
N ASP A 46 3.98 16.69 10.23
CA ASP A 46 4.81 17.90 10.21
C ASP A 46 4.00 19.19 10.00
N ALA A 47 2.83 19.07 9.38
CA ALA A 47 2.02 20.22 9.00
C ALA A 47 1.30 20.82 10.20
N GLU A 48 1.18 22.16 10.18
CA GLU A 48 0.40 22.92 11.16
C GLU A 48 -0.98 23.26 10.60
N LEU A 49 -1.99 23.25 11.46
CA LEU A 49 -3.35 23.62 11.11
C LEU A 49 -3.47 25.13 10.88
N VAL A 50 -4.02 25.51 9.74
CA VAL A 50 -4.32 26.90 9.37
C VAL A 50 -5.80 27.23 9.54
N GLY A 51 -6.67 26.26 9.31
CA GLY A 51 -8.10 26.42 9.48
C GLY A 51 -8.88 25.13 9.25
N MET A 52 -10.17 25.19 9.59
CA MET A 52 -11.10 24.08 9.44
C MET A 52 -12.32 24.55 8.65
N SER A 53 -12.81 23.73 7.74
CA SER A 53 -14.04 24.00 7.01
C SER A 53 -15.09 22.91 7.22
N PHE A 54 -16.35 23.31 7.17
CA PHE A 54 -17.51 22.45 7.41
C PHE A 54 -18.60 22.73 6.39
N SER A 55 -19.33 21.68 5.99
CA SER A 55 -20.54 21.81 5.19
C SER A 55 -21.59 20.82 5.69
N ASP A 56 -22.77 21.31 6.00
CA ASP A 56 -23.92 20.49 6.45
C ASP A 56 -25.01 20.37 5.39
N ALA A 57 -24.91 21.16 4.33
CA ALA A 57 -25.85 21.12 3.20
C ALA A 57 -25.15 21.61 1.93
N GLU A 58 -25.59 21.14 0.77
CA GLU A 58 -25.06 21.61 -0.51
C GLU A 58 -25.19 23.12 -0.65
N ASN A 59 -24.14 23.75 -1.21
CA ASN A 59 -24.01 25.20 -1.42
C ASN A 59 -23.88 26.02 -0.14
N ARG A 60 -23.62 25.37 1.00
CA ARG A 60 -23.46 26.05 2.28
C ARG A 60 -22.24 25.48 3.00
N ALA A 61 -21.32 26.37 3.40
CA ALA A 61 -20.11 25.96 4.09
C ALA A 61 -19.55 27.07 4.97
N TYR A 62 -18.69 26.70 5.89
CA TYR A 62 -18.14 27.57 6.92
C TYR A 62 -16.64 27.34 7.04
N TYR A 63 -15.87 28.40 7.12
CA TYR A 63 -14.43 28.33 7.35
C TYR A 63 -14.06 28.97 8.68
N VAL A 64 -13.34 28.24 9.50
CA VAL A 64 -12.85 28.68 10.81
C VAL A 64 -11.33 28.79 10.73
N PRO A 65 -10.78 30.01 10.60
CA PRO A 65 -9.33 30.21 10.65
C PRO A 65 -8.81 30.03 12.07
N VAL A 66 -7.59 29.51 12.18
CA VAL A 66 -6.88 29.38 13.46
C VAL A 66 -5.54 30.10 13.38
N PRO A 67 -5.10 30.76 14.48
CA PRO A 67 -3.81 31.44 14.51
C PRO A 67 -2.64 30.48 14.57
N ALA A 68 -1.42 31.01 14.47
CA ALA A 68 -0.21 30.22 14.53
C ALA A 68 0.16 29.76 15.94
N GLU A 69 -0.25 30.49 16.95
CA GLU A 69 0.07 30.20 18.36
C GLU A 69 -0.64 28.92 18.84
N ARG A 70 0.13 27.94 19.29
CA ARG A 70 -0.39 26.63 19.62
C ARG A 70 -1.49 26.65 20.71
N GLU A 71 -1.34 27.47 21.74
CA GLU A 71 -2.35 27.56 22.80
C GLU A 71 -3.70 28.03 22.27
N GLU A 72 -3.68 29.04 21.39
CA GLU A 72 -4.90 29.56 20.76
C GLU A 72 -5.53 28.57 19.79
N VAL A 73 -4.72 27.87 19.02
CA VAL A 73 -5.20 26.80 18.13
C VAL A 73 -5.88 25.69 18.93
N LEU A 74 -5.24 25.22 20.00
CA LEU A 74 -5.80 24.17 20.87
C LEU A 74 -7.13 24.59 21.47
N LYS A 75 -7.25 25.85 21.89
CA LYS A 75 -8.50 26.40 22.43
C LYS A 75 -9.61 26.33 21.38
N ILE A 76 -9.36 26.86 20.18
CA ILE A 76 -10.36 26.89 19.10
C ILE A 76 -10.75 25.48 18.66
N VAL A 77 -9.78 24.59 18.43
CA VAL A 77 -10.05 23.21 18.04
C VAL A 77 -10.87 22.49 19.11
N ASN A 78 -10.56 22.73 20.38
CA ASN A 78 -11.31 22.13 21.49
C ASN A 78 -12.78 22.60 21.56
N GLU A 79 -13.08 23.81 21.13
CA GLU A 79 -14.47 24.28 21.01
C GLU A 79 -15.27 23.42 20.02
N PHE A 80 -14.63 22.91 18.96
CA PHE A 80 -15.23 22.06 17.93
C PHE A 80 -15.18 20.57 18.26
N ARG A 81 -14.54 20.16 19.34
CA ARG A 81 -14.47 18.76 19.77
C ARG A 81 -15.84 18.07 19.78
N PRO A 82 -16.92 18.67 20.32
CA PRO A 82 -18.23 18.01 20.32
C PRO A 82 -18.76 17.68 18.93
N LEU A 83 -18.39 18.43 17.90
CA LEU A 83 -18.76 18.14 16.52
C LEU A 83 -17.98 16.94 15.97
N PHE A 84 -16.67 16.96 16.13
CA PHE A 84 -15.79 15.92 15.59
C PHE A 84 -16.00 14.56 16.29
N GLU A 85 -16.24 14.57 17.59
CA GLU A 85 -16.38 13.35 18.39
C GLU A 85 -17.84 12.87 18.53
N ASN A 86 -18.79 13.52 17.87
CA ASN A 86 -20.19 13.07 17.86
C ASN A 86 -20.33 11.77 17.04
N GLU A 87 -20.57 10.68 17.73
CA GLU A 87 -20.71 9.34 17.12
C GLU A 87 -21.99 9.20 16.27
N LYS A 88 -22.97 10.07 16.46
CA LYS A 88 -24.24 10.03 15.72
C LYS A 88 -24.16 10.71 14.36
N SER A 89 -23.18 11.55 14.11
CA SER A 89 -23.03 12.21 12.82
C SER A 89 -22.02 11.49 11.94
N MET A 90 -22.36 11.33 10.66
CA MET A 90 -21.41 10.85 9.65
C MET A 90 -20.46 11.97 9.28
N LYS A 91 -19.16 11.72 9.27
CA LYS A 91 -18.15 12.67 8.77
C LYS A 91 -17.78 12.29 7.36
N VAL A 92 -17.88 13.28 6.48
CA VAL A 92 -17.51 13.16 5.07
C VAL A 92 -16.22 13.94 4.84
N GLY A 93 -15.30 13.35 4.10
CA GLY A 93 -14.05 14.02 3.75
C GLY A 93 -13.48 13.50 2.43
N GLN A 94 -12.53 14.23 1.89
CA GLN A 94 -11.72 13.82 0.74
C GLN A 94 -10.33 13.51 1.26
N ASN A 95 -9.91 12.25 1.25
CA ASN A 95 -8.72 11.76 1.94
C ASN A 95 -8.77 12.12 3.43
N ILE A 96 -9.85 11.73 4.07
CA ILE A 96 -10.17 12.11 5.45
C ILE A 96 -9.12 11.65 6.48
N LYS A 97 -8.35 10.61 6.15
CA LYS A 97 -7.25 10.14 6.99
C LYS A 97 -6.26 11.28 7.30
N TYR A 98 -5.92 12.07 6.31
CA TYR A 98 -5.06 13.24 6.48
C TYR A 98 -5.63 14.21 7.53
N ASP A 99 -6.90 14.58 7.38
CA ASP A 99 -7.58 15.50 8.30
C ASP A 99 -7.69 14.92 9.71
N MET A 100 -7.95 13.62 9.81
CA MET A 100 -8.03 12.94 11.10
C MET A 100 -6.69 12.95 11.85
N ILE A 101 -5.58 12.75 11.13
CA ILE A 101 -4.23 12.80 11.74
C ILE A 101 -3.92 14.23 12.19
N ILE A 102 -4.20 15.23 11.35
CA ILE A 102 -4.04 16.64 11.73
C ILE A 102 -4.80 16.95 13.02
N LEU A 103 -6.08 16.62 13.06
CA LEU A 103 -6.92 16.88 14.24
C LEU A 103 -6.45 16.13 15.49
N GLN A 104 -5.97 14.91 15.31
CA GLN A 104 -5.39 14.13 16.42
C GLN A 104 -4.14 14.79 17.00
N ASN A 105 -3.34 15.45 16.19
CA ASN A 105 -2.18 16.22 16.66
C ASN A 105 -2.58 17.40 17.55
N TYR A 106 -3.84 17.83 17.46
CA TYR A 106 -4.43 18.86 18.31
C TYR A 106 -5.39 18.29 19.38
N GLY A 107 -5.34 16.98 19.61
CA GLY A 107 -6.04 16.31 20.69
C GLY A 107 -7.51 15.95 20.43
N VAL A 108 -7.95 15.94 19.17
CA VAL A 108 -9.32 15.62 18.78
C VAL A 108 -9.36 14.34 17.96
N GLN A 109 -10.23 13.41 18.35
CA GLN A 109 -10.51 12.19 17.59
C GLN A 109 -11.82 12.36 16.82
N VAL A 110 -11.77 12.10 15.52
CA VAL A 110 -12.97 12.09 14.69
C VAL A 110 -13.69 10.76 14.90
N LYS A 111 -14.96 10.83 15.33
CA LYS A 111 -15.80 9.65 15.63
C LYS A 111 -17.04 9.62 14.75
N GLY A 112 -17.72 8.50 14.77
CA GLY A 112 -18.91 8.25 13.96
C GLY A 112 -18.57 7.59 12.64
N LYS A 113 -19.59 7.31 11.85
CA LYS A 113 -19.40 6.74 10.51
C LYS A 113 -18.62 7.70 9.62
N LEU A 114 -17.77 7.14 8.80
CA LEU A 114 -16.96 7.89 7.83
C LEU A 114 -17.45 7.66 6.42
N PHE A 115 -17.33 8.69 5.60
CA PHE A 115 -17.46 8.59 4.15
C PHE A 115 -16.31 9.36 3.50
N ASP A 116 -15.34 8.65 2.96
CA ASP A 116 -14.22 9.24 2.23
C ASP A 116 -14.53 9.19 0.73
N THR A 117 -14.67 10.35 0.11
CA THR A 117 -15.02 10.46 -1.32
C THR A 117 -13.90 9.93 -2.23
N MET A 118 -12.65 10.07 -1.82
CA MET A 118 -11.52 9.46 -2.54
C MET A 118 -11.62 7.94 -2.57
N LEU A 119 -11.88 7.33 -1.43
CA LEU A 119 -12.00 5.88 -1.30
C LEU A 119 -13.29 5.32 -1.93
N ALA A 120 -14.38 6.08 -1.89
CA ALA A 120 -15.60 5.71 -2.60
C ALA A 120 -15.35 5.59 -4.10
N HIS A 121 -14.66 6.56 -4.68
CA HIS A 121 -14.30 6.51 -6.09
C HIS A 121 -13.27 5.41 -6.40
N TYR A 122 -12.33 5.19 -5.49
CA TYR A 122 -11.36 4.10 -5.62
C TYR A 122 -12.04 2.73 -5.71
N VAL A 123 -13.05 2.48 -4.89
CA VAL A 123 -13.84 1.24 -4.93
C VAL A 123 -14.60 1.11 -6.26
N LEU A 124 -15.12 2.22 -6.79
CA LEU A 124 -15.88 2.25 -8.04
C LEU A 124 -15.00 2.14 -9.28
N GLN A 125 -13.87 2.84 -9.31
CA GLN A 125 -12.98 2.98 -10.46
C GLN A 125 -11.51 2.99 -10.01
N PRO A 126 -10.94 1.84 -9.63
CA PRO A 126 -9.64 1.79 -8.95
C PRO A 126 -8.46 2.31 -9.78
N GLU A 127 -8.57 2.36 -11.10
CA GLU A 127 -7.48 2.77 -11.98
C GLU A 127 -7.54 4.23 -12.42
N LEU A 128 -8.63 4.93 -12.12
CA LEU A 128 -8.79 6.34 -12.47
C LEU A 128 -8.19 7.24 -11.38
N ARG A 129 -8.19 8.54 -11.65
CA ARG A 129 -7.78 9.54 -10.66
C ARG A 129 -8.87 9.70 -9.60
N HIS A 130 -8.44 10.01 -8.38
CA HIS A 130 -9.36 10.14 -7.23
C HIS A 130 -9.26 11.50 -6.56
N ASN A 131 -8.50 12.46 -7.13
CA ASN A 131 -8.40 13.80 -6.59
C ASN A 131 -9.71 14.59 -6.78
N MET A 132 -9.97 15.51 -5.86
CA MET A 132 -11.23 16.24 -5.81
C MET A 132 -11.53 17.03 -7.09
N ASP A 133 -10.54 17.68 -7.68
CA ASP A 133 -10.73 18.48 -8.89
C ASP A 133 -11.23 17.61 -10.05
N TYR A 134 -10.63 16.45 -10.24
CA TYR A 134 -11.06 15.48 -11.25
C TYR A 134 -12.46 14.94 -10.96
N LEU A 135 -12.75 14.58 -9.71
CA LEU A 135 -14.07 14.06 -9.34
C LEU A 135 -15.18 15.10 -9.51
N ALA A 136 -14.90 16.36 -9.16
CA ALA A 136 -15.86 17.46 -9.36
C ALA A 136 -16.16 17.69 -10.84
N GLU A 137 -15.15 17.62 -11.69
CA GLU A 137 -15.33 17.77 -13.13
C GLU A 137 -16.19 16.64 -13.72
N ILE A 138 -15.88 15.39 -13.36
CA ILE A 138 -16.55 14.20 -13.90
C ILE A 138 -17.98 14.04 -13.38
N TYR A 139 -18.19 14.21 -12.07
CA TYR A 139 -19.49 13.91 -11.42
C TYR A 139 -20.38 15.13 -11.23
N LEU A 140 -19.80 16.32 -11.09
CA LEU A 140 -20.55 17.55 -10.82
C LEU A 140 -20.54 18.54 -11.99
N HIS A 141 -19.75 18.27 -13.03
CA HIS A 141 -19.53 19.19 -14.15
C HIS A 141 -19.11 20.58 -13.65
N TYR A 142 -18.24 20.60 -12.65
CA TYR A 142 -17.84 21.79 -11.95
C TYR A 142 -16.31 21.91 -11.89
N GLN A 143 -15.79 23.10 -12.20
CA GLN A 143 -14.37 23.39 -12.11
C GLN A 143 -14.07 24.08 -10.78
N THR A 144 -13.30 23.41 -9.92
CA THR A 144 -12.91 23.89 -8.61
C THR A 144 -11.82 24.96 -8.69
N ILE A 145 -11.69 25.73 -7.61
CA ILE A 145 -10.55 26.62 -7.41
C ILE A 145 -9.32 25.73 -7.12
N HIS A 146 -8.25 25.89 -7.91
CA HIS A 146 -7.01 25.18 -7.65
C HIS A 146 -6.18 25.85 -6.56
N ILE A 147 -5.53 25.06 -5.72
CA ILE A 147 -4.67 25.58 -4.65
C ILE A 147 -3.55 26.48 -5.20
N ASP A 148 -3.06 26.20 -6.39
CA ASP A 148 -2.01 26.99 -7.06
C ASP A 148 -2.44 28.44 -7.35
N GLU A 149 -3.74 28.69 -7.47
CA GLU A 149 -4.28 30.05 -7.62
C GLU A 149 -4.10 30.88 -6.34
N LEU A 150 -4.02 30.23 -5.18
CA LEU A 150 -3.84 30.86 -3.89
C LEU A 150 -2.38 31.00 -3.49
N ILE A 151 -1.62 29.91 -3.58
CA ILE A 151 -0.25 29.82 -3.08
C ILE A 151 0.82 29.93 -4.16
N GLY A 152 0.41 29.95 -5.41
CA GLY A 152 1.32 29.97 -6.56
C GLY A 152 1.79 28.61 -6.99
N ALA A 153 2.42 28.55 -8.16
CA ALA A 153 2.93 27.34 -8.76
C ALA A 153 4.04 26.70 -7.90
N ARG A 154 4.17 25.38 -8.03
CA ARG A 154 5.19 24.59 -7.36
C ARG A 154 6.59 25.13 -7.65
N GLY A 155 7.36 25.42 -6.61
CA GLY A 155 8.73 25.94 -6.74
C GLY A 155 9.15 26.76 -5.54
N LYS A 156 10.32 27.40 -5.64
CA LYS A 156 10.91 28.19 -4.54
C LYS A 156 10.05 29.37 -4.07
N ASN A 157 9.19 29.88 -4.94
CA ASN A 157 8.33 31.04 -4.66
C ASN A 157 6.92 30.64 -4.22
N GLN A 158 6.63 29.35 -4.08
CA GLN A 158 5.33 28.91 -3.59
C GLN A 158 5.14 29.33 -2.13
N LYS A 159 4.02 29.99 -1.87
CA LYS A 159 3.61 30.35 -0.50
C LYS A 159 3.01 29.12 0.19
N ASN A 160 2.83 29.20 1.51
CA ASN A 160 1.97 28.25 2.20
C ASN A 160 0.66 28.92 2.63
N MET A 161 -0.32 28.14 3.04
CA MET A 161 -1.64 28.69 3.41
C MET A 161 -1.58 29.65 4.62
N ARG A 162 -0.57 29.51 5.47
CA ARG A 162 -0.37 30.42 6.62
C ARG A 162 -0.02 31.83 6.17
N ASP A 163 0.59 32.01 5.02
CA ASP A 163 1.00 33.30 4.48
C ASP A 163 -0.17 34.14 3.94
N LEU A 164 -1.35 33.52 3.81
CA LEU A 164 -2.54 34.15 3.28
C LEU A 164 -3.48 34.62 4.40
N SER A 165 -4.25 35.69 4.13
CA SER A 165 -5.29 36.14 5.06
C SER A 165 -6.48 35.17 5.04
N PRO A 166 -7.26 35.10 6.14
CA PRO A 166 -8.49 34.31 6.14
C PRO A 166 -9.49 34.69 5.03
N GLU A 167 -9.55 35.96 4.70
CA GLU A 167 -10.41 36.52 3.62
C GLU A 167 -10.02 35.95 2.26
N ASP A 168 -8.74 35.68 2.02
CA ASP A 168 -8.25 35.12 0.77
C ASP A 168 -8.47 33.60 0.68
N VAL A 169 -8.54 32.92 1.81
CA VAL A 169 -8.61 31.45 1.91
C VAL A 169 -10.03 30.91 2.03
N TYR A 170 -10.94 31.64 2.68
CA TYR A 170 -12.23 31.05 3.11
C TYR A 170 -13.10 30.53 1.96
N ARG A 171 -13.08 31.18 0.80
CA ARG A 171 -13.87 30.70 -0.35
C ARG A 171 -13.35 29.37 -0.88
N TYR A 172 -12.05 29.21 -0.97
CA TYR A 172 -11.40 27.96 -1.36
C TYR A 172 -11.71 26.85 -0.35
N ALA A 173 -11.54 27.11 0.93
CA ALA A 173 -11.79 26.13 1.99
C ALA A 173 -13.26 25.72 2.10
N CYS A 174 -14.17 26.68 1.99
CA CYS A 174 -15.61 26.40 1.97
C CYS A 174 -16.01 25.60 0.74
N GLU A 175 -15.43 25.90 -0.43
CA GLU A 175 -15.68 25.13 -1.66
C GLU A 175 -15.24 23.69 -1.50
N ASP A 176 -14.09 23.43 -0.89
CA ASP A 176 -13.61 22.07 -0.67
C ASP A 176 -14.59 21.25 0.18
N ALA A 177 -15.09 21.82 1.27
CA ALA A 177 -16.07 21.14 2.12
C ALA A 177 -17.42 20.92 1.40
N ASP A 178 -17.89 21.92 0.67
CA ASP A 178 -19.15 21.86 -0.10
C ASP A 178 -19.07 20.84 -1.26
N VAL A 179 -18.03 20.90 -2.06
CA VAL A 179 -17.80 19.96 -3.17
C VAL A 179 -17.67 18.53 -2.66
N THR A 180 -16.98 18.33 -1.56
CA THR A 180 -16.85 17.02 -0.92
C THR A 180 -18.22 16.46 -0.52
N LEU A 181 -19.09 17.28 0.07
CA LEU A 181 -20.47 16.86 0.40
C LEU A 181 -21.28 16.51 -0.85
N LYS A 182 -21.19 17.31 -1.89
CA LYS A 182 -21.85 17.01 -3.18
C LYS A 182 -21.36 15.71 -3.82
N LEU A 183 -20.05 15.49 -3.77
CA LEU A 183 -19.45 14.23 -4.25
C LEU A 183 -19.94 13.03 -3.45
N LYS A 184 -20.04 13.16 -2.12
CA LYS A 184 -20.63 12.12 -1.26
C LYS A 184 -22.03 11.74 -1.75
N ASN A 185 -22.88 12.71 -2.02
CA ASN A 185 -24.26 12.46 -2.44
C ASN A 185 -24.33 11.72 -3.78
N VAL A 186 -23.45 12.04 -4.73
CA VAL A 186 -23.38 11.36 -6.03
C VAL A 186 -22.76 9.97 -5.89
N LEU A 187 -21.62 9.86 -5.21
CA LEU A 187 -20.89 8.60 -5.09
C LEU A 187 -21.62 7.56 -4.26
N GLU A 188 -22.39 7.97 -3.27
CA GLU A 188 -23.25 7.07 -2.48
C GLU A 188 -24.24 6.32 -3.36
N LYS A 189 -24.85 7.02 -4.31
CA LYS A 189 -25.78 6.42 -5.29
C LYS A 189 -25.06 5.44 -6.23
N GLU A 190 -23.86 5.80 -6.67
CA GLU A 190 -23.05 4.93 -7.53
C GLU A 190 -22.58 3.66 -6.79
N LEU A 191 -22.21 3.77 -5.51
CA LEU A 191 -21.85 2.62 -4.68
C LEU A 191 -23.03 1.63 -4.58
N LYS A 192 -24.22 2.13 -4.35
CA LYS A 192 -25.43 1.32 -4.30
C LYS A 192 -25.74 0.66 -5.63
N LYS A 193 -25.67 1.42 -6.71
CA LYS A 193 -25.93 0.94 -8.07
C LYS A 193 -24.98 -0.19 -8.49
N GLN A 194 -23.70 -0.11 -8.10
CA GLN A 194 -22.70 -1.11 -8.44
C GLN A 194 -22.57 -2.24 -7.41
N GLY A 195 -23.37 -2.24 -6.35
CA GLY A 195 -23.32 -3.26 -5.30
C GLY A 195 -22.04 -3.22 -4.47
N ALA A 196 -21.40 -2.04 -4.35
CA ALA A 196 -20.13 -1.85 -3.69
C ALA A 196 -20.23 -1.32 -2.25
N GLU A 197 -21.44 -1.23 -1.70
CA GLU A 197 -21.67 -0.67 -0.37
C GLU A 197 -20.97 -1.46 0.74
N HIS A 198 -21.06 -2.79 0.70
CA HIS A 198 -20.43 -3.64 1.70
C HIS A 198 -18.90 -3.45 1.73
N LEU A 199 -18.27 -3.51 0.57
CA LEU A 199 -16.83 -3.29 0.45
C LEU A 199 -16.42 -1.92 0.99
N PHE A 200 -17.17 -0.89 0.65
CA PHE A 200 -16.87 0.47 1.08
C PHE A 200 -17.11 0.68 2.58
N TYR A 201 -18.31 0.39 3.08
CA TYR A 201 -18.68 0.69 4.47
C TYR A 201 -18.15 -0.31 5.49
N GLU A 202 -17.99 -1.58 5.11
CA GLU A 202 -17.61 -2.64 6.03
C GLU A 202 -16.10 -3.01 5.98
N ILE A 203 -15.41 -2.63 4.91
CA ILE A 203 -13.98 -2.95 4.76
C ILE A 203 -13.12 -1.68 4.66
N GLU A 204 -13.38 -0.81 3.70
CA GLU A 204 -12.51 0.36 3.48
C GLU A 204 -12.69 1.43 4.57
N MET A 205 -13.90 1.77 4.95
CA MET A 205 -14.11 2.81 5.97
C MET A 205 -13.63 2.40 7.36
N PRO A 206 -13.88 1.17 7.85
CA PRO A 206 -13.33 0.76 9.15
C PRO A 206 -11.80 0.72 9.21
N LEU A 207 -11.13 0.62 8.07
CA LEU A 207 -9.67 0.64 8.00
C LEU A 207 -9.10 2.05 8.20
N VAL A 208 -9.83 3.10 7.87
CA VAL A 208 -9.32 4.49 7.97
C VAL A 208 -8.84 4.83 9.38
N PRO A 209 -9.60 4.60 10.46
CA PRO A 209 -9.10 4.86 11.81
C PRO A 209 -7.89 4.02 12.19
N VAL A 210 -7.79 2.80 11.67
CA VAL A 210 -6.63 1.92 11.90
C VAL A 210 -5.37 2.53 11.31
N LEU A 211 -5.45 3.02 10.07
CA LEU A 211 -4.32 3.66 9.41
C LEU A 211 -3.95 4.99 10.06
N VAL A 212 -4.92 5.77 10.51
CA VAL A 212 -4.66 6.97 11.34
C VAL A 212 -3.82 6.59 12.55
N ASN A 213 -4.18 5.52 13.23
CA ASN A 213 -3.46 5.04 14.42
C ASN A 213 -2.05 4.58 14.09
N ILE A 214 -1.89 3.74 13.06
CA ILE A 214 -0.58 3.20 12.64
C ILE A 214 0.37 4.34 12.25
N GLU A 215 -0.11 5.25 11.41
CA GLU A 215 0.71 6.37 10.92
C GLU A 215 1.08 7.35 12.02
N SER A 216 0.16 7.61 12.95
CA SER A 216 0.42 8.47 14.12
C SER A 216 1.34 7.82 15.15
N ASN A 217 1.24 6.50 15.33
CA ASN A 217 2.13 5.76 16.22
C ASN A 217 3.58 5.85 15.75
N GLY A 218 3.80 5.68 14.44
CA GLY A 218 5.15 5.60 13.89
C GLY A 218 5.95 4.43 14.40
N VAL A 219 7.20 4.35 13.99
CA VAL A 219 8.13 3.28 14.35
C VAL A 219 9.45 3.87 14.81
N LEU A 220 10.01 3.32 15.88
CA LEU A 220 11.35 3.66 16.33
C LEU A 220 12.40 2.98 15.45
N LEU A 221 13.47 3.71 15.19
CA LEU A 221 14.64 3.19 14.50
C LEU A 221 15.83 3.13 15.44
N ASP A 222 16.59 2.05 15.35
CA ASP A 222 17.92 1.94 15.94
C ASP A 222 18.92 2.65 15.02
N THR A 223 19.15 3.93 15.27
CA THR A 223 20.01 4.78 14.44
C THR A 223 21.48 4.37 14.52
N GLU A 224 21.92 3.83 15.65
CA GLU A 224 23.29 3.32 15.80
C GLU A 224 23.50 2.07 14.94
N ALA A 225 22.54 1.15 14.91
CA ALA A 225 22.60 -0.02 14.03
C ALA A 225 22.64 0.39 12.56
N LEU A 226 21.85 1.39 12.14
CA LEU A 226 21.89 1.91 10.77
C LEU A 226 23.24 2.54 10.43
N LYS A 227 23.84 3.27 11.36
CA LYS A 227 25.15 3.87 11.18
C LYS A 227 26.24 2.81 10.99
N GLN A 228 26.21 1.75 11.78
CA GLN A 228 27.13 0.61 11.64
C GLN A 228 26.94 -0.09 10.31
N SER A 229 25.72 -0.33 9.89
CA SER A 229 25.39 -0.92 8.58
C SER A 229 25.85 -0.03 7.43
N SER A 230 25.71 1.29 7.54
CA SER A 230 26.22 2.26 6.55
C SER A 230 27.73 2.14 6.38
N GLN A 231 28.46 2.07 7.47
CA GLN A 231 29.93 1.91 7.44
C GLN A 231 30.32 0.58 6.80
N HIS A 232 29.66 -0.50 7.18
CA HIS A 232 29.93 -1.83 6.63
C HIS A 232 29.65 -1.90 5.12
N PHE A 233 28.53 -1.37 4.68
CA PHE A 233 28.14 -1.35 3.26
C PHE A 233 29.07 -0.46 2.44
N THR A 234 29.51 0.66 2.99
CA THR A 234 30.46 1.56 2.32
C THR A 234 31.79 0.86 2.06
N VAL A 235 32.32 0.11 3.04
CA VAL A 235 33.56 -0.68 2.88
C VAL A 235 33.37 -1.75 1.80
N ARG A 236 32.26 -2.50 1.83
CA ARG A 236 31.96 -3.52 0.81
C ARG A 236 31.86 -2.91 -0.59
N LEU A 237 31.21 -1.76 -0.72
CA LEU A 237 31.10 -1.06 -2.00
C LEU A 237 32.48 -0.66 -2.55
N GLN A 238 33.36 -0.18 -1.71
CA GLN A 238 34.73 0.16 -2.11
C GLN A 238 35.52 -1.07 -2.59
N GLU A 239 35.36 -2.19 -1.92
CA GLU A 239 36.00 -3.47 -2.32
C GLU A 239 35.47 -3.96 -3.67
N ILE A 240 34.15 -3.94 -3.85
CA ILE A 240 33.50 -4.35 -5.11
C ILE A 240 33.90 -3.40 -6.25
N GLU A 241 33.91 -2.11 -6.00
CA GLU A 241 34.36 -1.09 -6.96
C GLU A 241 35.78 -1.36 -7.45
N LYS A 242 36.68 -1.66 -6.54
CA LYS A 242 38.07 -2.03 -6.87
C LYS A 242 38.11 -3.28 -7.74
N GLU A 243 37.39 -4.33 -7.39
CA GLU A 243 37.29 -5.56 -8.19
C GLU A 243 36.75 -5.29 -9.60
N ILE A 244 35.73 -4.45 -9.72
CA ILE A 244 35.13 -4.08 -11.01
C ILE A 244 36.18 -3.34 -11.88
N TYR A 245 36.92 -2.38 -11.31
CA TYR A 245 37.94 -1.64 -12.04
C TYR A 245 39.10 -2.54 -12.48
N GLU A 246 39.48 -3.49 -11.66
CA GLU A 246 40.51 -4.48 -12.03
C GLU A 246 40.01 -5.36 -13.20
N MET A 247 38.76 -5.83 -13.17
CA MET A 247 38.20 -6.62 -14.26
C MET A 247 38.00 -5.84 -15.54
N ALA A 248 37.64 -4.55 -15.43
CA ALA A 248 37.45 -3.67 -16.58
C ALA A 248 38.78 -3.14 -17.16
N GLY A 249 39.83 -3.11 -16.34
CA GLY A 249 41.12 -2.52 -16.69
C GLY A 249 41.13 -1.00 -16.73
N GLU A 250 40.12 -0.34 -16.21
CA GLU A 250 39.99 1.12 -16.11
C GLU A 250 39.01 1.53 -15.02
N THR A 251 39.10 2.79 -14.60
CA THR A 251 38.11 3.38 -13.69
C THR A 251 36.97 4.03 -14.50
N PHE A 252 35.78 3.93 -13.99
CA PHE A 252 34.57 4.53 -14.60
C PHE A 252 33.48 4.70 -13.54
N ASN A 253 32.46 5.45 -13.87
CA ASN A 253 31.32 5.61 -12.98
C ASN A 253 30.34 4.41 -13.12
N ILE A 254 30.35 3.52 -12.14
CA ILE A 254 29.52 2.30 -12.12
C ILE A 254 28.02 2.65 -11.99
N SER A 255 27.71 3.83 -11.44
CA SER A 255 26.33 4.33 -11.35
C SER A 255 25.80 4.90 -12.67
N SER A 256 26.65 5.13 -13.65
CA SER A 256 26.27 5.62 -14.98
C SER A 256 25.96 4.45 -15.91
N ALA A 257 24.69 4.32 -16.31
CA ALA A 257 24.27 3.31 -17.28
C ALA A 257 25.04 3.41 -18.60
N LYS A 258 25.33 4.63 -19.05
CA LYS A 258 26.11 4.89 -20.27
C LYS A 258 27.53 4.34 -20.16
N GLN A 259 28.25 4.67 -19.09
CA GLN A 259 29.62 4.22 -18.90
C GLN A 259 29.72 2.71 -18.67
N VAL A 260 28.78 2.13 -17.94
CA VAL A 260 28.68 0.68 -17.77
C VAL A 260 28.47 -0.02 -19.12
N GLY A 261 27.58 0.48 -19.95
CA GLY A 261 27.32 -0.07 -21.28
C GLY A 261 28.55 0.00 -22.18
N GLU A 262 29.27 1.12 -22.20
CA GLU A 262 30.51 1.29 -22.98
C GLU A 262 31.57 0.30 -22.53
N VAL A 263 31.75 0.12 -21.23
CA VAL A 263 32.73 -0.84 -20.69
C VAL A 263 32.38 -2.27 -21.04
N LEU A 264 31.12 -2.67 -20.82
CA LEU A 264 30.69 -4.05 -21.05
C LEU A 264 30.64 -4.46 -22.51
N PHE A 265 30.17 -3.57 -23.38
CA PHE A 265 29.81 -3.91 -24.77
C PHE A 265 30.80 -3.37 -25.81
N ASP A 266 31.41 -2.21 -25.57
CA ASP A 266 32.39 -1.64 -26.49
C ASP A 266 33.83 -2.10 -26.16
N LYS A 267 34.20 -2.09 -24.87
CA LYS A 267 35.56 -2.48 -24.44
C LYS A 267 35.69 -3.99 -24.24
N LEU A 268 34.91 -4.59 -23.38
CA LEU A 268 34.99 -6.01 -23.04
C LEU A 268 34.26 -6.92 -24.03
N LYS A 269 33.38 -6.37 -24.85
CA LYS A 269 32.66 -7.07 -25.93
C LYS A 269 32.01 -8.38 -25.44
N ILE A 270 31.32 -8.33 -24.31
CA ILE A 270 30.75 -9.48 -23.64
C ILE A 270 29.70 -10.18 -24.51
N VAL A 271 28.97 -9.41 -25.33
CA VAL A 271 27.91 -9.86 -26.24
C VAL A 271 28.13 -9.22 -27.61
N GLU A 272 27.94 -9.98 -28.70
CA GLU A 272 28.11 -9.48 -30.07
C GLU A 272 27.06 -8.42 -30.44
N LYS A 273 25.80 -8.64 -30.05
CA LYS A 273 24.68 -7.72 -30.35
C LYS A 273 23.95 -7.35 -29.07
N ALA A 274 24.42 -6.31 -28.41
CA ALA A 274 23.78 -5.79 -27.22
C ALA A 274 22.56 -4.93 -27.57
N LYS A 275 21.50 -5.05 -26.77
CA LYS A 275 20.30 -4.22 -26.92
C LYS A 275 20.63 -2.75 -26.69
N LYS A 276 20.02 -1.88 -27.47
CA LYS A 276 20.12 -0.42 -27.33
C LYS A 276 18.76 0.20 -27.12
N THR A 277 18.74 1.33 -26.42
CA THR A 277 17.55 2.18 -26.29
C THR A 277 17.24 2.89 -27.61
N LYS A 278 16.08 3.52 -27.69
CA LYS A 278 15.69 4.34 -28.87
C LYS A 278 16.70 5.47 -29.15
N THR A 279 17.42 5.93 -28.13
CA THR A 279 18.44 6.98 -28.25
C THR A 279 19.84 6.45 -28.57
N GLY A 280 19.97 5.14 -28.76
CA GLY A 280 21.23 4.51 -29.15
C GLY A 280 22.17 4.15 -27.99
N GLN A 281 21.74 4.30 -26.75
CA GLN A 281 22.50 3.90 -25.57
C GLN A 281 22.28 2.41 -25.28
N TYR A 282 23.33 1.70 -24.82
CA TYR A 282 23.18 0.32 -24.40
C TYR A 282 22.22 0.18 -23.22
N VAL A 283 21.38 -0.86 -23.25
CA VAL A 283 20.49 -1.20 -22.14
C VAL A 283 21.30 -1.96 -21.09
N THR A 284 21.33 -1.43 -19.86
CA THR A 284 22.02 -2.04 -18.72
C THR A 284 21.08 -2.27 -17.54
N SER A 285 19.78 -2.51 -17.83
CA SER A 285 18.81 -2.84 -16.79
C SER A 285 19.19 -4.14 -16.07
N GLU A 286 18.70 -4.31 -14.86
CA GLU A 286 18.94 -5.50 -14.06
C GLU A 286 18.56 -6.78 -14.82
N GLU A 287 17.39 -6.79 -15.45
CA GLU A 287 16.91 -7.92 -16.25
C GLU A 287 17.88 -8.29 -17.38
N VAL A 288 18.35 -7.30 -18.13
CA VAL A 288 19.30 -7.52 -19.24
C VAL A 288 20.64 -8.02 -18.72
N LEU A 289 21.17 -7.41 -17.66
CA LEU A 289 22.45 -7.83 -17.08
C LEU A 289 22.35 -9.21 -16.46
N GLN A 290 21.25 -9.57 -15.80
CA GLN A 290 21.05 -10.93 -15.28
C GLN A 290 21.11 -11.98 -16.39
N SER A 291 20.57 -11.69 -17.57
CA SER A 291 20.63 -12.58 -18.73
C SER A 291 22.06 -12.84 -19.23
N TYR A 292 23.01 -11.92 -18.93
CA TYR A 292 24.41 -12.03 -19.32
C TYR A 292 25.35 -12.46 -18.17
N ARG A 293 24.79 -12.79 -17.01
CA ARG A 293 25.58 -13.07 -15.80
C ARG A 293 26.62 -14.17 -15.98
N SER A 294 26.31 -15.19 -16.77
CA SER A 294 27.23 -16.31 -17.08
C SER A 294 28.32 -15.94 -18.10
N LYS A 295 28.22 -14.79 -18.76
CA LYS A 295 29.14 -14.38 -19.83
C LYS A 295 30.45 -13.80 -19.31
N HIS A 296 30.42 -13.14 -18.16
CA HIS A 296 31.59 -12.53 -17.54
C HIS A 296 31.34 -12.25 -16.06
N ASP A 297 32.34 -12.44 -15.22
CA ASP A 297 32.25 -12.25 -13.77
C ASP A 297 31.96 -10.82 -13.35
N ILE A 298 32.35 -9.83 -14.18
CA ILE A 298 32.09 -8.41 -13.92
C ILE A 298 30.58 -8.10 -13.81
N ILE A 299 29.74 -8.82 -14.53
CA ILE A 299 28.29 -8.62 -14.52
C ILE A 299 27.72 -8.86 -13.12
N GLY A 300 28.08 -9.96 -12.48
CA GLY A 300 27.67 -10.27 -11.12
C GLY A 300 28.12 -9.22 -10.12
N LYS A 301 29.33 -8.70 -10.27
CA LYS A 301 29.89 -7.65 -9.42
C LYS A 301 29.18 -6.31 -9.61
N ILE A 302 28.86 -5.94 -10.83
CA ILE A 302 28.08 -4.72 -11.12
C ILE A 302 26.68 -4.81 -10.51
N LEU A 303 26.02 -5.96 -10.64
CA LEU A 303 24.70 -6.18 -10.04
C LEU A 303 24.77 -6.11 -8.51
N GLU A 304 25.77 -6.72 -7.89
CA GLU A 304 26.00 -6.63 -6.45
C GLU A 304 26.23 -5.19 -5.99
N TYR A 305 27.09 -4.45 -6.70
CA TYR A 305 27.34 -3.03 -6.42
C TYR A 305 26.05 -2.20 -6.48
N ARG A 306 25.27 -2.34 -7.54
CA ARG A 306 24.01 -1.61 -7.71
C ARG A 306 23.00 -1.93 -6.62
N GLY A 307 22.88 -3.21 -6.26
CA GLY A 307 21.98 -3.66 -5.18
C GLY A 307 22.35 -3.05 -3.84
N LEU A 308 23.63 -3.11 -3.45
CA LEU A 308 24.12 -2.52 -2.21
C LEU A 308 23.98 -0.99 -2.20
N LYS A 309 24.32 -0.35 -3.31
CA LYS A 309 24.19 1.11 -3.45
C LYS A 309 22.74 1.57 -3.27
N LYS A 310 21.81 0.84 -3.86
CA LYS A 310 20.38 1.13 -3.75
C LYS A 310 19.90 0.98 -2.30
N LEU A 311 20.26 -0.10 -1.62
CA LEU A 311 19.89 -0.31 -0.22
C LEU A 311 20.49 0.78 0.69
N LEU A 312 21.74 1.12 0.47
CA LEU A 312 22.42 2.15 1.24
C LEU A 312 21.75 3.52 1.06
N SER A 313 21.54 3.96 -0.18
CA SER A 313 20.99 5.28 -0.47
C SER A 313 19.48 5.40 -0.20
N THR A 314 18.71 4.35 -0.45
CA THR A 314 17.24 4.37 -0.32
C THR A 314 16.79 4.14 1.12
N TYR A 315 17.49 3.31 1.89
CA TYR A 315 17.07 2.91 3.23
C TYR A 315 18.07 3.26 4.33
N ILE A 316 19.27 2.75 4.25
CA ILE A 316 20.23 2.83 5.38
C ILE A 316 20.59 4.28 5.70
N ASP A 317 20.93 5.08 4.70
CA ASP A 317 21.29 6.49 4.87
C ASP A 317 20.06 7.41 4.87
N ALA A 318 18.99 7.03 4.18
CA ALA A 318 17.80 7.85 4.05
C ALA A 318 16.87 7.78 5.27
N LEU A 319 16.69 6.60 5.87
CA LEU A 319 15.76 6.41 6.98
C LEU A 319 16.02 7.33 8.18
N PRO A 320 17.26 7.53 8.65
CA PRO A 320 17.51 8.45 9.76
C PRO A 320 17.11 9.89 9.46
N GLN A 321 17.13 10.31 8.20
CA GLN A 321 16.73 11.66 7.77
C GLN A 321 15.21 11.87 7.83
N LEU A 322 14.44 10.78 7.85
CA LEU A 322 12.98 10.81 7.89
C LEU A 322 12.42 10.80 9.32
N ILE A 323 13.27 10.68 10.32
CA ILE A 323 12.84 10.72 11.72
C ILE A 323 12.23 12.08 12.02
N ASN A 324 10.98 12.07 12.48
CA ASN A 324 10.29 13.28 12.88
C ASN A 324 10.91 13.82 14.17
N PRO A 325 11.41 15.08 14.20
CA PRO A 325 12.07 15.64 15.40
C PRO A 325 11.16 15.70 16.62
N ARG A 326 9.86 15.88 16.41
CA ARG A 326 8.86 15.98 17.48
C ARG A 326 8.56 14.64 18.13
N THR A 327 8.50 13.57 17.35
CA THR A 327 8.11 12.24 17.83
C THR A 327 9.31 11.29 18.04
N GLY A 328 10.43 11.56 17.39
CA GLY A 328 11.58 10.66 17.38
C GLY A 328 11.37 9.38 16.55
N ARG A 329 10.34 9.35 15.71
CA ARG A 329 9.91 8.16 14.96
C ARG A 329 9.80 8.47 13.48
N ILE A 330 9.77 7.43 12.67
CA ILE A 330 9.34 7.55 11.26
C ILE A 330 7.84 7.26 11.16
N HIS A 331 7.17 8.01 10.31
CA HIS A 331 5.72 7.91 10.07
C HIS A 331 5.48 7.66 8.59
N THR A 332 5.56 6.39 8.18
CA THR A 332 5.24 6.03 6.79
C THR A 332 3.75 6.22 6.52
N SER A 333 3.43 6.59 5.29
CA SER A 333 2.04 6.69 4.83
C SER A 333 1.59 5.37 4.22
N PHE A 334 0.42 4.88 4.61
CA PHE A 334 -0.24 3.71 4.03
C PHE A 334 -1.38 4.18 3.14
N ASN A 335 -1.26 3.97 1.84
CA ASN A 335 -2.19 4.49 0.85
C ASN A 335 -3.20 3.41 0.44
N GLN A 336 -4.49 3.69 0.66
CA GLN A 336 -5.58 2.79 0.29
C GLN A 336 -5.99 2.90 -1.18
N ALA A 337 -5.76 4.04 -1.82
CA ALA A 337 -6.32 4.38 -3.13
C ALA A 337 -5.30 4.34 -4.29
N VAL A 338 -4.18 3.67 -4.14
CA VAL A 338 -3.10 3.68 -5.14
C VAL A 338 -3.06 2.41 -5.98
N THR A 339 -3.16 1.23 -5.37
CA THR A 339 -3.04 -0.03 -6.11
C THR A 339 -4.36 -0.45 -6.74
N ALA A 340 -4.30 -1.03 -7.93
CA ALA A 340 -5.50 -1.53 -8.60
C ALA A 340 -6.02 -2.86 -8.00
N THR A 341 -5.22 -3.52 -7.15
CA THR A 341 -5.53 -4.83 -6.57
C THR A 341 -6.26 -4.77 -5.23
N GLY A 342 -6.32 -3.62 -4.59
CA GLY A 342 -6.80 -3.47 -3.22
C GLY A 342 -5.72 -3.51 -2.14
N ARG A 343 -4.49 -3.83 -2.50
CA ARG A 343 -3.36 -3.80 -1.55
C ARG A 343 -3.08 -2.38 -1.09
N LEU A 344 -2.60 -2.24 0.13
CA LEU A 344 -2.02 -0.99 0.61
C LEU A 344 -0.66 -0.77 -0.05
N SER A 345 -0.35 0.46 -0.38
CA SER A 345 1.01 0.87 -0.71
C SER A 345 1.60 1.69 0.43
N SER A 346 2.91 1.76 0.47
CA SER A 346 3.62 2.53 1.50
C SER A 346 4.49 3.60 0.83
N SER A 347 4.50 4.79 1.39
CA SER A 347 5.32 5.91 0.89
C SER A 347 5.88 6.74 2.04
N ASN A 348 7.02 7.37 1.79
CA ASN A 348 7.71 8.27 2.71
C ASN A 348 8.05 7.66 4.09
N PRO A 349 8.74 6.51 4.16
CA PRO A 349 9.36 5.72 3.10
C PRO A 349 8.48 4.59 2.55
N ASN A 350 8.85 4.03 1.41
CA ASN A 350 8.23 2.81 0.90
C ASN A 350 8.87 1.58 1.55
N LEU A 351 8.17 0.99 2.52
CA LEU A 351 8.65 -0.17 3.27
C LEU A 351 8.30 -1.51 2.60
N GLN A 352 7.41 -1.50 1.60
CA GLN A 352 7.02 -2.70 0.87
C GLN A 352 8.15 -3.26 -0.02
N ASN A 353 9.11 -2.40 -0.39
CA ASN A 353 10.23 -2.77 -1.26
C ASN A 353 11.50 -3.21 -0.51
N ILE A 354 11.47 -3.29 0.80
CA ILE A 354 12.62 -3.80 1.57
C ILE A 354 12.78 -5.29 1.24
N PRO A 355 13.96 -5.75 0.78
CA PRO A 355 14.18 -7.15 0.46
C PRO A 355 14.00 -8.05 1.69
N ILE A 356 13.13 -9.05 1.58
CA ILE A 356 12.82 -9.96 2.68
C ILE A 356 13.79 -11.14 2.73
N ARG A 357 14.18 -11.64 1.56
CA ARG A 357 14.99 -12.86 1.42
C ARG A 357 16.49 -12.60 1.34
N ASP A 358 16.88 -11.38 1.08
CA ASP A 358 18.28 -10.98 0.93
C ASP A 358 18.93 -10.75 2.29
N GLU A 359 20.15 -11.26 2.47
CA GLU A 359 20.95 -11.01 3.68
C GLU A 359 21.16 -9.51 3.93
N ASP A 360 21.34 -8.73 2.88
CA ASP A 360 21.53 -7.28 2.99
C ASP A 360 20.25 -6.57 3.46
N GLY A 361 19.09 -7.05 3.05
CA GLY A 361 17.78 -6.56 3.52
C GLY A 361 17.53 -6.83 5.00
N LYS A 362 18.13 -7.88 5.56
CA LYS A 362 18.05 -8.19 7.00
C LYS A 362 18.66 -7.09 7.87
N GLU A 363 19.73 -6.46 7.40
CA GLU A 363 20.36 -5.33 8.11
C GLU A 363 19.40 -4.16 8.29
N ILE A 364 18.55 -3.90 7.29
CA ILE A 364 17.53 -2.85 7.37
C ILE A 364 16.47 -3.22 8.42
N ARG A 365 15.98 -4.47 8.39
CA ARG A 365 14.94 -4.92 9.32
C ARG A 365 15.40 -4.95 10.79
N LYS A 366 16.66 -5.17 11.05
CA LYS A 366 17.24 -5.07 12.41
C LYS A 366 17.06 -3.70 13.03
N ALA A 367 16.97 -2.66 12.21
CA ALA A 367 16.87 -1.29 12.66
C ALA A 367 15.47 -0.90 13.15
N PHE A 368 14.45 -1.67 12.84
CA PHE A 368 13.08 -1.43 13.29
C PHE A 368 12.87 -2.08 14.64
N ILE A 369 12.68 -1.26 15.67
CA ILE A 369 12.63 -1.68 17.07
C ILE A 369 11.31 -1.30 17.74
N PRO A 370 10.89 -2.04 18.78
CA PRO A 370 9.70 -1.69 19.55
C PRO A 370 9.96 -0.49 20.46
N ASP A 371 8.90 0.03 21.05
CA ASP A 371 8.98 1.06 22.08
C ASP A 371 9.73 0.54 23.30
N THR A 372 10.28 1.45 24.10
CA THR A 372 10.95 1.12 25.34
C THR A 372 10.03 0.32 26.27
N GLY A 373 10.50 -0.82 26.76
CA GLY A 373 9.70 -1.72 27.62
C GLY A 373 8.74 -2.63 26.85
N CYS A 374 8.82 -2.64 25.54
CA CYS A 374 7.99 -3.48 24.67
C CYS A 374 8.83 -4.49 23.90
N GLU A 375 8.18 -5.53 23.38
CA GLU A 375 8.74 -6.44 22.38
C GLU A 375 8.09 -6.23 21.03
N PHE A 376 8.83 -6.55 19.98
CA PHE A 376 8.35 -6.55 18.61
C PHE A 376 7.61 -7.86 18.33
N PHE A 377 6.40 -7.77 17.83
CA PHE A 377 5.56 -8.91 17.46
C PHE A 377 5.24 -8.85 15.98
N SER A 378 5.50 -9.94 15.26
CA SER A 378 5.13 -10.08 13.86
C SER A 378 4.16 -11.24 13.70
N ALA A 379 3.12 -11.04 12.89
CA ALA A 379 2.20 -12.10 12.50
C ALA A 379 1.94 -12.00 10.99
N ASP A 380 2.04 -13.12 10.29
CA ASP A 380 1.82 -13.18 8.86
C ASP A 380 0.95 -14.36 8.45
N TYR A 381 0.20 -14.19 7.37
CA TYR A 381 -0.59 -15.27 6.81
C TYR A 381 0.29 -16.31 6.12
N SER A 382 0.05 -17.57 6.44
CA SER A 382 0.72 -18.71 5.83
C SER A 382 0.02 -19.09 4.52
N GLN A 383 0.71 -18.92 3.40
CA GLN A 383 0.24 -19.38 2.08
C GLN A 383 -1.16 -18.89 1.71
N ILE A 384 -1.48 -17.64 2.02
CA ILE A 384 -2.84 -17.10 1.86
C ILE A 384 -3.33 -17.16 0.41
N GLU A 385 -2.47 -16.85 -0.57
CA GLU A 385 -2.86 -16.85 -1.97
C GLU A 385 -3.20 -18.27 -2.47
N LEU A 386 -2.43 -19.27 -2.06
CA LEU A 386 -2.70 -20.67 -2.40
C LEU A 386 -3.96 -21.19 -1.71
N ARG A 387 -4.20 -20.78 -0.48
CA ARG A 387 -5.44 -21.11 0.25
C ARG A 387 -6.66 -20.51 -0.43
N ILE A 388 -6.54 -19.27 -0.89
CA ILE A 388 -7.60 -18.60 -1.67
C ILE A 388 -7.81 -19.30 -3.01
N MET A 389 -6.75 -19.71 -3.70
CA MET A 389 -6.87 -20.47 -4.94
C MET A 389 -7.62 -21.79 -4.71
N ALA A 390 -7.30 -22.52 -3.64
CA ALA A 390 -8.00 -23.74 -3.27
C ALA A 390 -9.49 -23.47 -3.02
N HIS A 391 -9.81 -22.39 -2.32
CA HIS A 391 -11.19 -22.00 -2.04
C HIS A 391 -11.96 -21.61 -3.32
N LEU A 392 -11.39 -20.71 -4.14
CA LEU A 392 -12.06 -20.20 -5.34
C LEU A 392 -12.20 -21.27 -6.43
N SER A 393 -11.22 -22.13 -6.60
CA SER A 393 -11.26 -23.22 -7.57
C SER A 393 -12.11 -24.40 -7.10
N GLU A 394 -12.34 -24.53 -5.80
CA GLU A 394 -12.98 -25.68 -5.17
C GLU A 394 -12.29 -27.02 -5.51
N ASP A 395 -10.98 -26.98 -5.79
CA ASP A 395 -10.20 -28.16 -6.10
C ASP A 395 -10.05 -29.06 -4.88
N LYS A 396 -10.64 -30.24 -4.94
CA LYS A 396 -10.65 -31.18 -3.81
C LYS A 396 -9.26 -31.61 -3.38
N ASN A 397 -8.37 -31.85 -4.32
CA ASN A 397 -7.02 -32.30 -4.01
C ASN A 397 -6.20 -31.21 -3.33
N MET A 398 -6.35 -29.98 -3.77
CA MET A 398 -5.70 -28.85 -3.14
C MET A 398 -6.27 -28.57 -1.75
N ILE A 399 -7.59 -28.59 -1.61
CA ILE A 399 -8.27 -28.46 -0.30
C ILE A 399 -7.80 -29.55 0.66
N ASP A 400 -7.79 -30.81 0.22
CA ASP A 400 -7.35 -31.93 1.05
C ASP A 400 -5.89 -31.82 1.45
N ALA A 401 -5.03 -31.32 0.58
CA ALA A 401 -3.62 -31.08 0.88
C ALA A 401 -3.46 -30.07 2.04
N PHE A 402 -4.23 -28.99 2.04
CA PHE A 402 -4.23 -28.04 3.15
C PHE A 402 -4.85 -28.59 4.43
N LEU A 403 -5.97 -29.32 4.32
CA LEU A 403 -6.64 -29.89 5.49
C LEU A 403 -5.84 -31.00 6.17
N SER A 404 -4.98 -31.70 5.44
CA SER A 404 -4.10 -32.73 5.99
C SER A 404 -2.97 -32.19 6.86
N GLY A 405 -2.75 -30.87 6.84
CA GLY A 405 -1.69 -30.21 7.59
C GLY A 405 -0.28 -30.37 7.03
N HIS A 406 -0.13 -30.98 5.86
CA HIS A 406 1.15 -31.09 5.19
C HIS A 406 1.59 -29.76 4.56
N ASP A 407 2.91 -29.60 4.38
CA ASP A 407 3.47 -28.52 3.58
C ASP A 407 2.92 -28.61 2.15
N ILE A 408 2.27 -27.55 1.68
CA ILE A 408 1.59 -27.56 0.37
C ILE A 408 2.56 -27.82 -0.79
N HIS A 409 3.79 -27.31 -0.70
CA HIS A 409 4.77 -27.50 -1.77
C HIS A 409 5.28 -28.96 -1.81
N ALA A 410 5.50 -29.55 -0.65
CA ALA A 410 5.84 -30.97 -0.54
C ALA A 410 4.68 -31.87 -1.00
N ALA A 411 3.46 -31.54 -0.61
CA ALA A 411 2.26 -32.27 -1.04
C ALA A 411 2.07 -32.20 -2.57
N THR A 412 2.25 -31.03 -3.16
CA THR A 412 2.19 -30.83 -4.61
C THR A 412 3.28 -31.64 -5.32
N ALA A 413 4.52 -31.60 -4.82
CA ALA A 413 5.63 -32.38 -5.36
C ALA A 413 5.36 -33.90 -5.31
N ALA A 414 4.88 -34.39 -4.18
CA ALA A 414 4.55 -35.79 -4.00
C ALA A 414 3.55 -36.29 -5.06
N LYS A 415 2.53 -35.50 -5.33
CA LYS A 415 1.50 -35.85 -6.32
C LYS A 415 2.00 -35.74 -7.76
N ILE A 416 2.75 -34.71 -8.10
CA ILE A 416 3.31 -34.52 -9.45
C ILE A 416 4.30 -35.63 -9.79
N TYR A 417 5.22 -35.94 -8.87
CA TYR A 417 6.24 -36.96 -9.07
C TYR A 417 5.75 -38.39 -8.74
N LYS A 418 4.51 -38.51 -8.23
CA LYS A 418 3.88 -39.82 -7.90
C LYS A 418 4.71 -40.64 -6.91
N ILE A 419 5.17 -39.98 -5.85
CA ILE A 419 5.96 -40.57 -4.76
C ILE A 419 5.32 -40.26 -3.40
N ASP A 420 5.78 -40.92 -2.35
CA ASP A 420 5.39 -40.59 -0.98
C ASP A 420 5.95 -39.24 -0.59
N ILE A 421 5.19 -38.51 0.22
CA ILE A 421 5.58 -37.16 0.68
C ILE A 421 6.92 -37.16 1.44
N ASN A 422 7.22 -38.25 2.13
CA ASN A 422 8.47 -38.39 2.87
C ASN A 422 9.69 -38.57 1.95
N ASP A 423 9.48 -38.95 0.70
CA ASP A 423 10.52 -39.15 -0.30
C ASP A 423 10.76 -37.91 -1.17
N VAL A 424 10.01 -36.82 -0.92
CA VAL A 424 10.18 -35.56 -1.64
C VAL A 424 11.52 -34.92 -1.28
N THR A 425 12.36 -34.72 -2.29
CA THR A 425 13.65 -34.03 -2.11
C THR A 425 13.47 -32.51 -2.02
N ALA A 426 14.48 -31.83 -1.50
CA ALA A 426 14.49 -30.37 -1.46
C ALA A 426 14.36 -29.74 -2.85
N ASP A 427 14.97 -30.34 -3.87
CA ASP A 427 14.85 -29.88 -5.26
C ASP A 427 13.45 -30.06 -5.84
N MET A 428 12.82 -31.21 -5.58
CA MET A 428 11.43 -31.45 -5.97
C MET A 428 10.47 -30.47 -5.33
N ARG A 429 10.64 -30.19 -4.03
CA ARG A 429 9.84 -29.21 -3.30
C ARG A 429 10.03 -27.80 -3.87
N ARG A 430 11.26 -27.41 -4.17
CA ARG A 430 11.59 -26.11 -4.77
C ARG A 430 10.91 -25.93 -6.13
N LYS A 431 10.96 -26.95 -6.99
CA LYS A 431 10.29 -26.94 -8.30
C LYS A 431 8.77 -26.83 -8.15
N ALA A 432 8.18 -27.60 -7.24
CA ALA A 432 6.75 -27.53 -6.95
C ALA A 432 6.34 -26.15 -6.38
N LYS A 433 7.16 -25.55 -5.53
CA LYS A 433 6.94 -24.20 -5.01
C LYS A 433 6.92 -23.17 -6.15
N THR A 434 7.87 -23.26 -7.07
CA THR A 434 7.92 -22.37 -8.23
C THR A 434 6.69 -22.55 -9.13
N ALA A 435 6.23 -23.79 -9.32
CA ALA A 435 5.01 -24.07 -10.06
C ALA A 435 3.76 -23.52 -9.35
N ASN A 436 3.61 -23.75 -8.05
CA ASN A 436 2.48 -23.26 -7.26
C ASN A 436 2.30 -21.75 -7.39
N PHE A 437 3.38 -20.98 -7.24
CA PHE A 437 3.32 -19.53 -7.35
C PHE A 437 3.28 -19.05 -8.80
N GLY A 438 4.05 -19.66 -9.69
CA GLY A 438 4.09 -19.27 -11.09
C GLY A 438 2.74 -19.44 -11.79
N ILE A 439 2.03 -20.50 -11.52
CA ILE A 439 0.72 -20.80 -12.14
C ILE A 439 -0.35 -19.81 -11.69
N ILE A 440 -0.36 -19.42 -10.41
CA ILE A 440 -1.25 -18.36 -9.92
C ILE A 440 -1.06 -17.05 -10.70
N TYR A 441 0.19 -16.76 -11.07
CA TYR A 441 0.53 -15.56 -11.84
C TYR A 441 0.43 -15.77 -13.36
N GLY A 442 -0.05 -16.94 -13.80
CA GLY A 442 -0.25 -17.24 -15.21
C GLY A 442 1.05 -17.46 -16.00
N ILE A 443 2.08 -17.99 -15.36
CA ILE A 443 3.39 -18.22 -15.98
C ILE A 443 3.29 -19.18 -17.19
N SER A 444 3.99 -18.85 -18.28
CA SER A 444 4.12 -19.72 -19.44
C SER A 444 5.15 -20.83 -19.22
N VAL A 445 5.10 -21.86 -20.08
CA VAL A 445 6.14 -22.92 -20.10
C VAL A 445 7.53 -22.32 -20.26
N PHE A 446 7.69 -21.37 -21.15
CA PHE A 446 8.95 -20.66 -21.37
C PHE A 446 9.42 -19.92 -20.11
N GLY A 447 8.55 -19.15 -19.49
CA GLY A 447 8.86 -18.39 -18.28
C GLY A 447 9.23 -19.29 -17.11
N LEU A 448 8.53 -20.41 -16.96
CA LEU A 448 8.82 -21.40 -15.91
C LEU A 448 10.18 -22.08 -16.14
N ALA A 449 10.47 -22.46 -17.39
CA ALA A 449 11.76 -23.05 -17.77
C ALA A 449 12.93 -22.13 -17.45
N GLU A 450 12.82 -20.84 -17.80
CA GLU A 450 13.84 -19.84 -17.47
C GLU A 450 14.02 -19.66 -15.96
N ARG A 451 12.92 -19.55 -15.24
CA ARG A 451 12.96 -19.31 -13.78
C ARG A 451 13.58 -20.48 -13.01
N MET A 452 13.34 -21.72 -13.45
CA MET A 452 13.87 -22.91 -12.81
C MET A 452 15.24 -23.35 -13.36
N GLY A 453 15.67 -22.81 -14.49
CA GLY A 453 16.90 -23.25 -15.15
C GLY A 453 16.79 -24.66 -15.71
N VAL A 454 15.63 -25.05 -16.19
CA VAL A 454 15.34 -26.38 -16.76
C VAL A 454 14.94 -26.27 -18.24
N SER A 455 14.86 -27.42 -18.92
CA SER A 455 14.39 -27.47 -20.30
C SER A 455 12.91 -27.11 -20.42
N ARG A 456 12.48 -26.65 -21.61
CA ARG A 456 11.06 -26.38 -21.89
C ARG A 456 10.21 -27.65 -21.72
N GLN A 457 10.76 -28.82 -22.07
CA GLN A 457 10.06 -30.08 -21.91
C GLN A 457 9.80 -30.39 -20.44
N GLU A 458 10.80 -30.23 -19.57
CA GLU A 458 10.66 -30.46 -18.13
C GLU A 458 9.65 -29.46 -17.51
N ALA A 459 9.70 -28.18 -17.90
CA ALA A 459 8.74 -27.20 -17.45
C ALA A 459 7.31 -27.53 -17.91
N LYS A 460 7.13 -28.00 -19.15
CA LYS A 460 5.82 -28.41 -19.67
C LYS A 460 5.29 -29.61 -18.90
N GLU A 461 6.12 -30.61 -18.65
CA GLU A 461 5.76 -31.81 -17.86
C GLU A 461 5.32 -31.42 -16.44
N LEU A 462 6.01 -30.45 -15.83
CA LEU A 462 5.66 -29.95 -14.50
C LEU A 462 4.30 -29.23 -14.50
N ILE A 463 4.04 -28.40 -15.49
CA ILE A 463 2.74 -27.69 -15.62
C ILE A 463 1.62 -28.69 -15.89
N ASP A 464 1.83 -29.64 -16.80
CA ASP A 464 0.85 -30.67 -17.13
C ASP A 464 0.54 -31.54 -15.90
N GLY A 465 1.57 -31.95 -15.16
CA GLY A 465 1.43 -32.69 -13.91
C GLY A 465 0.72 -31.90 -12.82
N TYR A 466 0.96 -30.60 -12.74
CA TYR A 466 0.26 -29.71 -11.82
C TYR A 466 -1.24 -29.69 -12.12
N PHE A 467 -1.64 -29.48 -13.35
CA PHE A 467 -3.05 -29.43 -13.74
C PHE A 467 -3.72 -30.82 -13.74
N GLU A 468 -2.97 -31.90 -13.94
CA GLU A 468 -3.46 -33.26 -13.71
C GLU A 468 -3.76 -33.49 -12.22
N THR A 469 -2.91 -32.94 -11.35
CA THR A 469 -3.08 -33.01 -9.88
C THR A 469 -4.23 -32.14 -9.42
N TYR A 470 -4.34 -30.91 -9.96
CA TYR A 470 -5.33 -29.91 -9.58
C TYR A 470 -6.17 -29.48 -10.79
N PRO A 471 -7.01 -30.36 -11.33
CA PRO A 471 -7.76 -30.07 -12.57
C PRO A 471 -8.73 -28.91 -12.45
N GLN A 472 -9.30 -28.69 -11.26
CA GLN A 472 -10.25 -27.59 -11.04
C GLN A 472 -9.57 -26.23 -10.96
N VAL A 473 -8.27 -26.18 -10.68
CA VAL A 473 -7.48 -24.95 -10.79
C VAL A 473 -7.43 -24.46 -12.23
N LYS A 474 -7.18 -25.36 -13.18
CA LYS A 474 -7.19 -25.04 -14.62
C LYS A 474 -8.56 -24.53 -15.06
N GLU A 475 -9.59 -25.23 -14.65
CA GLU A 475 -10.98 -24.85 -14.96
C GLU A 475 -11.33 -23.46 -14.39
N TYR A 476 -10.92 -23.19 -13.17
CA TYR A 476 -11.09 -21.87 -12.53
C TYR A 476 -10.36 -20.77 -13.31
N MET A 477 -9.13 -21.01 -13.74
CA MET A 477 -8.35 -20.06 -14.52
C MET A 477 -9.04 -19.72 -15.84
N ASP A 478 -9.48 -20.72 -16.57
CA ASP A 478 -10.19 -20.54 -17.84
C ASP A 478 -11.52 -19.79 -17.66
N LYS A 479 -12.24 -20.10 -16.60
CA LYS A 479 -13.49 -19.42 -16.23
C LYS A 479 -13.26 -17.95 -15.85
N SER A 480 -12.19 -17.66 -15.14
CA SER A 480 -11.84 -16.28 -14.77
C SER A 480 -11.61 -15.40 -15.99
N ILE A 481 -10.91 -15.92 -16.99
CA ILE A 481 -10.69 -15.24 -18.25
C ILE A 481 -12.02 -15.03 -19.00
N GLN A 482 -12.88 -16.05 -19.05
CA GLN A 482 -14.19 -15.97 -19.68
C GLN A 482 -15.09 -14.91 -19.02
N VAL A 483 -15.16 -14.91 -17.70
CA VAL A 483 -15.92 -13.91 -16.93
C VAL A 483 -15.41 -12.50 -17.23
N ALA A 484 -14.09 -12.32 -17.30
CA ALA A 484 -13.50 -11.03 -17.64
C ALA A 484 -13.88 -10.59 -19.06
N ARG A 485 -13.94 -11.50 -20.02
CA ARG A 485 -14.37 -11.19 -21.40
C ARG A 485 -15.84 -10.79 -21.48
N GLU A 486 -16.70 -11.47 -20.73
CA GLU A 486 -18.15 -11.21 -20.73
C GLU A 486 -18.49 -9.92 -19.97
N ASN A 487 -17.90 -9.70 -18.81
CA ASN A 487 -18.26 -8.61 -17.89
C ASN A 487 -17.34 -7.37 -18.00
N GLY A 488 -16.13 -7.54 -18.55
CA GLY A 488 -15.11 -6.49 -18.57
C GLY A 488 -14.34 -6.35 -17.27
N TYR A 489 -14.63 -7.17 -16.27
CA TYR A 489 -13.96 -7.17 -14.97
C TYR A 489 -13.99 -8.54 -14.30
N VAL A 490 -13.17 -8.71 -13.28
CA VAL A 490 -13.20 -9.82 -12.33
C VAL A 490 -13.37 -9.27 -10.92
N GLU A 491 -13.77 -10.13 -9.98
CA GLU A 491 -14.08 -9.72 -8.61
C GLU A 491 -13.33 -10.56 -7.58
N THR A 492 -13.04 -9.95 -6.43
CA THR A 492 -12.58 -10.65 -5.23
C THR A 492 -13.77 -11.30 -4.49
N ILE A 493 -13.46 -12.07 -3.44
CA ILE A 493 -14.48 -12.66 -2.55
C ILE A 493 -15.39 -11.61 -1.88
N PHE A 494 -14.93 -10.36 -1.75
CA PHE A 494 -15.69 -9.24 -1.19
C PHE A 494 -16.25 -8.31 -2.28
N HIS A 495 -16.26 -8.78 -3.54
CA HIS A 495 -16.78 -8.03 -4.70
C HIS A 495 -16.01 -6.77 -5.06
N ARG A 496 -14.73 -6.73 -4.75
CA ARG A 496 -13.83 -5.71 -5.29
C ARG A 496 -13.59 -5.98 -6.76
N LYS A 497 -13.89 -5.00 -7.60
CA LYS A 497 -13.78 -5.13 -9.06
C LYS A 497 -12.40 -4.74 -9.56
N ARG A 498 -11.88 -5.55 -10.46
CA ARG A 498 -10.71 -5.25 -11.28
C ARG A 498 -11.15 -5.17 -12.72
N PHE A 499 -11.17 -3.96 -13.29
CA PHE A 499 -11.53 -3.75 -14.69
C PHE A 499 -10.38 -4.14 -15.61
N LEU A 500 -10.69 -4.83 -16.70
CA LEU A 500 -9.72 -5.35 -17.66
C LEU A 500 -10.11 -4.93 -19.08
N PRO A 501 -9.91 -3.66 -19.45
CA PRO A 501 -10.32 -3.15 -20.75
C PRO A 501 -9.59 -3.81 -21.91
N ASP A 502 -8.40 -4.37 -21.69
CA ASP A 502 -7.57 -5.00 -22.69
C ASP A 502 -7.80 -6.51 -22.87
N ILE A 503 -8.78 -7.08 -22.16
CA ILE A 503 -9.02 -8.54 -22.18
C ILE A 503 -9.35 -9.08 -23.57
N ASN A 504 -9.91 -8.27 -24.45
CA ASN A 504 -10.25 -8.61 -25.82
C ASN A 504 -9.32 -7.94 -26.86
N SER A 505 -8.16 -7.44 -26.44
CA SER A 505 -7.20 -6.80 -27.33
C SER A 505 -6.74 -7.74 -28.44
N ARG A 506 -6.59 -7.20 -29.66
CA ARG A 506 -6.01 -7.94 -30.79
C ARG A 506 -4.50 -8.15 -30.64
N ASN A 507 -3.85 -7.32 -29.83
CA ASN A 507 -2.43 -7.48 -29.51
C ASN A 507 -2.27 -8.61 -28.50
N GLY A 508 -1.62 -9.71 -28.90
CA GLY A 508 -1.45 -10.89 -28.04
C GLY A 508 -0.68 -10.65 -26.75
N VAL A 509 0.30 -9.74 -26.75
CA VAL A 509 1.08 -9.38 -25.55
C VAL A 509 0.20 -8.62 -24.55
N VAL A 510 -0.54 -7.62 -25.02
CA VAL A 510 -1.47 -6.81 -24.21
C VAL A 510 -2.60 -7.68 -23.66
N ARG A 511 -3.20 -8.51 -24.53
CA ARG A 511 -4.24 -9.46 -24.11
C ARG A 511 -3.74 -10.46 -23.07
N GLY A 512 -2.55 -11.01 -23.28
CA GLY A 512 -1.94 -11.98 -22.34
C GLY A 512 -1.71 -11.38 -20.94
N TYR A 513 -1.33 -10.12 -20.86
CA TYR A 513 -1.20 -9.40 -19.59
C TYR A 513 -2.57 -9.26 -18.89
N ALA A 514 -3.61 -8.90 -19.64
CA ALA A 514 -4.97 -8.81 -19.10
C ALA A 514 -5.49 -10.19 -18.66
N GLU A 515 -5.22 -11.25 -19.40
CA GLU A 515 -5.59 -12.62 -19.03
C GLU A 515 -4.92 -13.07 -17.74
N ARG A 516 -3.64 -12.76 -17.54
CA ARG A 516 -2.93 -13.04 -16.29
C ARG A 516 -3.54 -12.27 -15.10
N ASN A 517 -3.91 -11.02 -15.30
CA ASN A 517 -4.58 -10.23 -14.28
C ASN A 517 -5.99 -10.77 -13.96
N ALA A 518 -6.71 -11.32 -14.95
CA ALA A 518 -8.01 -11.95 -14.72
C ALA A 518 -7.90 -13.14 -13.76
N ILE A 519 -6.80 -13.90 -13.84
CA ILE A 519 -6.53 -15.03 -12.95
C ILE A 519 -6.06 -14.55 -11.58
N ASN A 520 -5.12 -13.62 -11.55
CA ASN A 520 -4.41 -13.21 -10.35
C ASN A 520 -5.20 -12.21 -9.49
N ALA A 521 -5.91 -11.26 -10.10
CA ALA A 521 -6.56 -10.18 -9.35
C ALA A 521 -7.57 -10.65 -8.31
N PRO A 522 -8.43 -11.66 -8.56
CA PRO A 522 -9.31 -12.19 -7.53
C PRO A 522 -8.58 -12.77 -6.33
N ILE A 523 -7.43 -13.39 -6.56
CA ILE A 523 -6.63 -14.04 -5.51
C ILE A 523 -5.90 -12.97 -4.69
N GLN A 524 -5.14 -12.13 -5.34
CA GLN A 524 -4.35 -11.09 -4.68
C GLN A 524 -5.23 -10.06 -3.99
N GLY A 525 -6.31 -9.66 -4.65
CA GLY A 525 -7.28 -8.72 -4.08
C GLY A 525 -8.04 -9.32 -2.89
N SER A 526 -8.40 -10.60 -2.95
CA SER A 526 -9.04 -11.27 -1.80
C SER A 526 -8.13 -11.35 -0.60
N ALA A 527 -6.83 -11.62 -0.80
CA ALA A 527 -5.83 -11.59 0.27
C ALA A 527 -5.75 -10.19 0.91
N ALA A 528 -5.74 -9.15 0.09
CA ALA A 528 -5.74 -7.77 0.57
C ALA A 528 -7.00 -7.44 1.36
N ASP A 529 -8.16 -7.85 0.90
CA ASP A 529 -9.44 -7.65 1.60
C ASP A 529 -9.46 -8.35 2.96
N ILE A 530 -8.97 -9.58 3.02
CA ILE A 530 -8.89 -10.37 4.26
C ILE A 530 -8.02 -9.67 5.29
N ILE A 531 -6.83 -9.19 4.92
CA ILE A 531 -5.95 -8.52 5.87
C ILE A 531 -6.53 -7.20 6.37
N LYS A 532 -7.27 -6.48 5.51
CA LYS A 532 -7.98 -5.26 5.91
C LYS A 532 -9.05 -5.54 6.96
N VAL A 533 -9.81 -6.61 6.80
CA VAL A 533 -10.80 -7.06 7.79
C VAL A 533 -10.11 -7.40 9.10
N ALA A 534 -9.04 -8.17 9.06
CA ALA A 534 -8.26 -8.53 10.25
C ALA A 534 -7.72 -7.29 10.97
N MET A 535 -7.15 -6.35 10.24
CA MET A 535 -6.61 -5.11 10.83
C MET A 535 -7.69 -4.31 11.58
N ALA A 536 -8.86 -4.15 10.98
CA ALA A 536 -9.96 -3.43 11.61
C ALA A 536 -10.45 -4.12 12.89
N HIS A 537 -10.62 -5.43 12.86
CA HIS A 537 -11.07 -6.21 14.03
C HIS A 537 -10.02 -6.23 15.14
N ILE A 538 -8.74 -6.36 14.81
CA ILE A 538 -7.65 -6.29 15.79
C ILE A 538 -7.66 -4.93 16.50
N TYR A 539 -7.72 -3.86 15.73
CA TYR A 539 -7.78 -2.51 16.26
C TYR A 539 -8.96 -2.32 17.20
N GLN A 540 -10.16 -2.74 16.81
CA GLN A 540 -11.37 -2.65 17.62
C GLN A 540 -11.23 -3.43 18.95
N ARG A 541 -10.65 -4.63 18.91
CA ARG A 541 -10.40 -5.41 20.11
C ARG A 541 -9.34 -4.79 21.02
N PHE A 542 -8.29 -4.21 20.45
CA PHE A 542 -7.30 -3.46 21.25
C PHE A 542 -7.95 -2.28 21.97
N GLN A 543 -8.86 -1.58 21.31
CA GLN A 543 -9.64 -0.49 21.93
C GLN A 543 -10.56 -1.01 23.03
N ALA A 544 -11.29 -2.08 22.79
CA ALA A 544 -12.23 -2.67 23.75
C ALA A 544 -11.55 -3.15 25.03
N TYR A 545 -10.35 -3.72 24.92
CA TYR A 545 -9.54 -4.16 26.07
C TYR A 545 -8.64 -3.05 26.63
N ASN A 546 -8.70 -1.85 26.07
CA ASN A 546 -7.87 -0.71 26.47
C ASN A 546 -6.36 -1.06 26.51
N LEU A 547 -5.90 -1.76 25.49
CA LEU A 547 -4.50 -2.18 25.39
C LEU A 547 -3.58 -1.02 25.00
N LYS A 548 -2.35 -1.07 25.49
CA LYS A 548 -1.28 -0.14 25.13
C LYS A 548 -0.46 -0.63 23.94
N ALA A 549 -0.62 -1.89 23.54
CA ALA A 549 -0.02 -2.46 22.34
C ALA A 549 -0.40 -1.63 21.11
N LYS A 550 0.55 -1.46 20.21
CA LYS A 550 0.38 -0.65 19.01
C LYS A 550 0.64 -1.48 17.77
N MET A 551 -0.25 -1.40 16.79
CA MET A 551 0.05 -1.83 15.43
C MET A 551 0.94 -0.74 14.81
N ILE A 552 2.09 -1.12 14.26
CA ILE A 552 3.08 -0.15 13.78
C ILE A 552 3.42 -0.26 12.31
N LEU A 553 3.28 -1.44 11.70
CA LEU A 553 3.57 -1.66 10.28
C LEU A 553 2.64 -2.72 9.71
N GLN A 554 2.34 -2.55 8.42
CA GLN A 554 1.75 -3.57 7.56
C GLN A 554 2.63 -3.70 6.33
N VAL A 555 3.18 -4.88 6.08
CA VAL A 555 4.08 -5.16 4.96
C VAL A 555 3.68 -6.49 4.34
N HIS A 556 3.28 -6.49 3.06
CA HIS A 556 2.75 -7.66 2.35
C HIS A 556 1.58 -8.31 3.11
N ASP A 557 1.72 -9.55 3.56
CA ASP A 557 0.70 -10.29 4.33
C ASP A 557 1.00 -10.29 5.84
N GLU A 558 1.83 -9.38 6.30
CA GLU A 558 2.38 -9.30 7.65
C GLU A 558 1.89 -8.08 8.40
N LEU A 559 1.56 -8.27 9.66
CA LEU A 559 1.25 -7.21 10.62
C LEU A 559 2.30 -7.18 11.72
N ASN A 560 2.76 -5.99 12.07
CA ASN A 560 3.81 -5.79 13.07
C ASN A 560 3.34 -4.90 14.20
N PHE A 561 3.76 -5.23 15.41
CA PHE A 561 3.27 -4.61 16.64
C PHE A 561 4.42 -4.32 17.61
N SER A 562 4.22 -3.27 18.40
CA SER A 562 5.03 -2.98 19.59
C SER A 562 4.17 -3.30 20.83
N VAL A 563 4.58 -4.26 21.66
CA VAL A 563 3.73 -4.85 22.69
C VAL A 563 4.40 -4.81 24.06
N PRO A 564 3.75 -4.20 25.08
CA PRO A 564 4.22 -4.30 26.46
C PRO A 564 4.24 -5.74 26.95
N GLU A 565 5.20 -6.06 27.82
CA GLU A 565 5.37 -7.42 28.38
C GLU A 565 4.08 -7.99 28.99
N ALA A 566 3.36 -7.17 29.73
CA ALA A 566 2.12 -7.59 30.41
C ALA A 566 0.98 -7.96 29.43
N GLU A 567 1.04 -7.51 28.18
CA GLU A 567 -0.02 -7.71 27.19
C GLU A 567 0.30 -8.79 26.15
N LYS A 568 1.48 -9.39 26.21
CA LYS A 568 1.97 -10.31 25.15
C LYS A 568 1.01 -11.47 24.85
N GLU A 569 0.56 -12.19 25.87
CA GLU A 569 -0.32 -13.34 25.69
C GLU A 569 -1.67 -12.95 25.07
N LEU A 570 -2.27 -11.87 25.57
CA LEU A 570 -3.56 -11.40 25.08
C LEU A 570 -3.45 -10.86 23.65
N VAL A 571 -2.39 -10.11 23.35
CA VAL A 571 -2.15 -9.57 21.98
C VAL A 571 -1.95 -10.70 20.99
N GLN A 572 -1.12 -11.70 21.31
CA GLN A 572 -0.93 -12.85 20.43
C GLN A 572 -2.26 -13.57 20.16
N LYS A 573 -3.04 -13.81 21.19
CA LYS A 573 -4.36 -14.44 21.06
C LYS A 573 -5.29 -13.64 20.15
N ILE A 574 -5.43 -12.34 20.40
CA ILE A 574 -6.31 -11.46 19.61
C ILE A 574 -5.87 -11.44 18.15
N VAL A 575 -4.59 -11.21 17.89
CA VAL A 575 -4.06 -11.07 16.53
C VAL A 575 -4.26 -12.36 15.72
N ILE A 576 -3.88 -13.49 16.29
CA ILE A 576 -4.02 -14.78 15.60
C ILE A 576 -5.50 -15.13 15.38
N GLU A 577 -6.35 -14.96 16.37
CA GLU A 577 -7.79 -15.21 16.24
C GLU A 577 -8.40 -14.36 15.12
N GLU A 578 -8.14 -13.05 15.12
CA GLU A 578 -8.74 -12.15 14.12
C GLU A 578 -8.18 -12.37 12.72
N MET A 579 -6.90 -12.70 12.59
CA MET A 579 -6.34 -13.07 11.29
C MET A 579 -6.95 -14.36 10.75
N GLU A 580 -7.05 -15.40 11.58
CA GLU A 580 -7.57 -16.71 11.16
C GLU A 580 -9.07 -16.73 10.96
N GLN A 581 -9.83 -15.87 11.62
CA GLN A 581 -11.28 -15.78 11.53
C GLN A 581 -11.76 -14.64 10.62
N ALA A 582 -10.86 -13.94 9.95
CA ALA A 582 -11.22 -12.79 9.11
C ALA A 582 -12.20 -13.14 7.99
N TYR A 583 -12.09 -14.33 7.43
CA TYR A 583 -13.01 -14.86 6.43
C TYR A 583 -13.05 -16.39 6.48
N ARG A 584 -14.26 -16.95 6.45
CA ARG A 584 -14.44 -18.40 6.46
C ARG A 584 -14.39 -18.97 5.05
N MET A 585 -13.43 -19.86 4.83
CA MET A 585 -13.22 -20.54 3.54
C MET A 585 -13.28 -22.07 3.69
N HIS A 586 -13.31 -22.77 2.57
CA HIS A 586 -13.17 -24.24 2.54
C HIS A 586 -11.82 -24.71 3.11
N VAL A 587 -10.82 -23.85 3.02
CA VAL A 587 -9.50 -24.06 3.61
C VAL A 587 -9.33 -23.01 4.71
N PRO A 588 -9.01 -23.40 5.96
CA PRO A 588 -8.85 -22.43 7.04
C PRO A 588 -7.66 -21.51 6.78
N LEU A 589 -7.82 -20.23 7.14
CA LEU A 589 -6.71 -19.30 7.19
C LEU A 589 -5.79 -19.68 8.34
N LYS A 590 -4.50 -19.55 8.13
CA LYS A 590 -3.49 -19.80 9.15
C LYS A 590 -2.52 -18.63 9.23
N ALA A 591 -2.25 -18.17 10.46
CA ALA A 591 -1.29 -17.12 10.74
C ALA A 591 -0.15 -17.68 11.59
N ASP A 592 1.07 -17.37 11.21
CA ASP A 592 2.27 -17.64 11.98
C ASP A 592 2.74 -16.37 12.67
N CYS A 593 3.41 -16.49 13.79
CA CYS A 593 3.87 -15.33 14.57
C CYS A 593 5.22 -15.56 15.21
N GLY A 594 5.85 -14.45 15.60
CA GLY A 594 7.11 -14.46 16.31
C GLY A 594 7.33 -13.21 17.15
N TRP A 595 8.21 -13.32 18.13
CA TRP A 595 8.58 -12.26 19.05
C TRP A 595 10.09 -11.97 18.99
N GLY A 596 10.46 -10.75 19.22
CA GLY A 596 11.87 -10.36 19.23
C GLY A 596 12.10 -8.92 19.65
N ASN A 597 13.37 -8.52 19.65
CA ASN A 597 13.78 -7.16 19.98
C ASN A 597 13.84 -6.23 18.77
N ASN A 598 13.59 -6.76 17.61
CA ASN A 598 13.50 -6.01 16.36
C ASN A 598 12.68 -6.81 15.34
N TRP A 599 12.41 -6.18 14.22
CA TRP A 599 11.61 -6.79 13.16
C TRP A 599 12.22 -8.11 12.63
N LEU A 600 13.54 -8.14 12.43
CA LEU A 600 14.21 -9.34 11.93
C LEU A 600 14.06 -10.54 12.87
N GLN A 601 14.24 -10.32 14.18
CA GLN A 601 14.12 -11.39 15.18
C GLN A 601 12.69 -11.92 15.31
N ALA A 602 11.71 -11.04 15.13
CA ALA A 602 10.30 -11.40 15.27
C ALA A 602 9.75 -12.12 14.02
N HIS A 603 10.38 -11.92 12.90
CA HIS A 603 9.90 -12.46 11.60
C HIS A 603 10.20 -13.96 11.40
#